data_29ce68d23c47321c997faeb2f4353139
#
_entry.id   29ce68d23c47321c997faeb2f4353139
#
_cell.length_a   1.000
_cell.length_b   1.000
_cell.length_c   1.000
_cell.angle_alpha   90.00
_cell.angle_beta   90.00
_cell.angle_gamma   90.00
#
_symmetry.space_group_name_H-M   'P 1'
#
loop_
_entity.id
_entity.type
_entity.pdbx_description
1 polymer ?
#
loop_
_entity_poly.entity_id
_entity_poly.type
_entity_poly.pdbx_seq_one_letter_code
_entity_poly.pdbx_strand_id
1 'polypeptide(L)'
;MIAKHDCTASSRRYTTTPTSIWVKSKAIQHLKDDPTIGAKQMRAILEKEHKCKITYDTVWKGRQMACDELFGTWKQSFQMLFNWRTEVLQRSPGSIIEIGVKQVDGELYFHRFFCALSPCIEGFLEGCRPYVSIDSTALNGRWNGHMAAATGIDGHNWMYPLAFGFIDGETIDNWTWFMTQLHKAIGHLPVLAICTDACKGLEKAVKDVFPQAEHRECFRHLMQNFIKRFGGDTYSKMYPAARTYRPRVFKYFFNQVVSANPQILEWLENHHKLLWMRSAFNPEIKCDYITNNLAESFNNWIKDWKDLPVAELADKIREMIMTLWNKRRAISEKLHGRILPTVLQQLKARTRGLGHLTVVKACPFAAEIHDTTSTHNRHVVKSHLHECTCLQWQHTGKPCQHALVLITAQQSSEVKMEDFVHDYYSVERFKNAYKRLIEPLPDKTQWPEVVLDFAVHAPLAKRPAGKPRKLRIKGCLEGGSGGMSKKDAKDAANQADKDAEIEAAKGKRQLIAGKRKCKRCGELGHGETSYKCKLNGTKKR
;
A
#
# COMPACT_ATOMS: atom_id res chain seq x y z
N MET A 1 -40.15 -37.91 61.78
CA MET A 1 -40.49 -37.11 60.60
C MET A 1 -39.25 -36.25 60.23
N ILE A 2 -38.57 -36.62 59.18
CA ILE A 2 -37.40 -35.83 58.68
C ILE A 2 -37.97 -34.81 57.72
N ALA A 3 -37.92 -33.53 58.10
CA ALA A 3 -38.36 -32.44 57.23
C ALA A 3 -37.44 -32.39 55.95
N LYS A 4 -38.05 -32.61 54.78
CA LYS A 4 -37.38 -32.37 53.49
C LYS A 4 -36.99 -30.92 53.41
N HIS A 5 -35.69 -30.69 53.34
CA HIS A 5 -35.12 -29.37 53.12
C HIS A 5 -35.33 -28.95 51.66
N ASP A 6 -36.29 -28.09 51.42
CA ASP A 6 -36.65 -27.57 50.08
C ASP A 6 -35.95 -26.23 49.83
N CYS A 7 -34.64 -26.27 49.91
CA CYS A 7 -33.79 -25.13 49.48
C CYS A 7 -33.57 -25.25 47.98
N THR A 8 -34.32 -24.50 47.20
CA THR A 8 -34.00 -24.31 45.79
C THR A 8 -32.60 -23.74 45.69
N ALA A 9 -31.68 -24.46 45.04
CA ALA A 9 -30.28 -24.09 44.86
C ALA A 9 -30.09 -22.81 44.00
N SER A 10 -31.17 -22.06 43.76
CA SER A 10 -31.18 -20.81 42.98
C SER A 10 -30.58 -19.61 43.72
N SER A 11 -30.49 -19.64 45.07
CA SER A 11 -29.91 -18.54 45.85
C SER A 11 -28.38 -18.58 46.00
N ARG A 12 -27.72 -19.65 45.55
CA ARG A 12 -26.24 -19.75 45.54
C ARG A 12 -25.64 -19.80 44.13
N ARG A 13 -26.24 -19.11 43.21
CA ARG A 13 -25.49 -18.74 42.01
C ARG A 13 -24.56 -17.56 42.35
N TYR A 14 -23.48 -17.86 43.07
CA TYR A 14 -22.27 -17.08 42.91
C TYR A 14 -21.82 -17.31 41.46
N THR A 15 -22.40 -16.55 40.56
CA THR A 15 -21.80 -16.34 39.27
C THR A 15 -20.52 -15.55 39.57
N THR A 16 -19.42 -16.26 39.82
CA THR A 16 -18.10 -15.66 39.86
C THR A 16 -17.89 -15.09 38.49
N THR A 17 -18.17 -13.79 38.35
CA THR A 17 -17.92 -13.05 37.11
C THR A 17 -16.41 -13.16 36.86
N PRO A 18 -15.98 -13.69 35.70
CA PRO A 18 -14.57 -13.84 35.42
C PRO A 18 -13.85 -12.50 35.61
N THR A 19 -12.79 -12.49 36.41
CA THR A 19 -11.98 -11.31 36.67
C THR A 19 -10.97 -11.10 35.54
N SER A 20 -10.40 -9.90 35.42
CA SER A 20 -9.31 -9.63 34.48
C SER A 20 -8.07 -10.48 34.75
N ILE A 21 -7.80 -10.83 36.03
CA ILE A 21 -6.70 -11.73 36.41
C ILE A 21 -6.96 -13.15 35.89
N TRP A 22 -8.19 -13.65 36.02
CA TRP A 22 -8.57 -14.94 35.46
C TRP A 22 -8.44 -14.94 33.93
N VAL A 23 -8.95 -13.89 33.26
CA VAL A 23 -8.78 -13.72 31.80
C VAL A 23 -7.31 -13.71 31.42
N LYS A 24 -6.45 -12.99 32.18
CA LYS A 24 -4.99 -12.98 31.98
C LYS A 24 -4.43 -14.40 31.95
N SER A 25 -4.70 -15.20 32.99
CA SER A 25 -4.17 -16.57 33.11
C SER A 25 -4.60 -17.48 31.97
N LYS A 26 -5.80 -17.30 31.42
CA LYS A 26 -6.31 -18.09 30.29
C LYS A 26 -5.86 -17.56 28.93
N ALA A 27 -5.68 -16.26 28.81
CA ALA A 27 -5.27 -15.62 27.55
C ALA A 27 -3.79 -15.88 27.20
N ILE A 28 -2.91 -16.14 28.19
CA ILE A 28 -1.47 -16.33 27.97
C ILE A 28 -1.18 -17.40 26.92
N GLN A 29 -1.81 -18.57 27.03
CA GLN A 29 -1.55 -19.65 26.07
C GLN A 29 -2.02 -19.28 24.66
N HIS A 30 -3.23 -18.76 24.54
CA HIS A 30 -3.76 -18.32 23.23
C HIS A 30 -2.91 -17.23 22.58
N LEU A 31 -2.36 -16.30 23.38
CA LEU A 31 -1.48 -15.24 22.87
C LEU A 31 -0.07 -15.72 22.54
N LYS A 32 0.40 -16.81 23.15
CA LYS A 32 1.63 -17.48 22.72
C LYS A 32 1.47 -18.14 21.35
N ASP A 33 0.31 -18.76 21.12
CA ASP A 33 0.01 -19.46 19.88
C ASP A 33 -0.31 -18.47 18.75
N ASP A 34 -1.07 -17.41 19.05
CA ASP A 34 -1.41 -16.33 18.13
C ASP A 34 -1.49 -14.96 18.85
N PRO A 35 -0.40 -14.18 18.84
CA PRO A 35 -0.36 -12.84 19.45
C PRO A 35 -1.37 -11.85 18.87
N THR A 36 -1.92 -12.12 17.68
CA THR A 36 -2.85 -11.23 16.99
C THR A 36 -4.30 -11.30 17.50
N ILE A 37 -4.62 -12.25 18.37
CA ILE A 37 -5.96 -12.42 18.91
C ILE A 37 -6.41 -11.15 19.64
N GLY A 38 -7.35 -10.41 19.03
CA GLY A 38 -7.93 -9.20 19.62
C GLY A 38 -8.89 -9.51 20.77
N ALA A 39 -9.19 -8.52 21.63
CA ALA A 39 -10.07 -8.70 22.79
C ALA A 39 -11.47 -9.24 22.43
N LYS A 40 -12.02 -8.90 21.26
CA LYS A 40 -13.31 -9.43 20.80
C LYS A 40 -13.22 -10.92 20.47
N GLN A 41 -12.16 -11.33 19.84
CA GLN A 41 -11.88 -12.72 19.45
C GLN A 41 -11.56 -13.55 20.70
N MET A 42 -10.68 -13.04 21.58
CA MET A 42 -10.35 -13.64 22.86
C MET A 42 -11.60 -13.86 23.71
N ARG A 43 -12.52 -12.90 23.74
CA ARG A 43 -13.81 -13.03 24.41
C ARG A 43 -14.59 -14.23 23.88
N ALA A 44 -14.72 -14.34 22.55
CA ALA A 44 -15.48 -15.44 21.93
C ALA A 44 -14.84 -16.82 22.24
N ILE A 45 -13.52 -16.90 22.25
CA ILE A 45 -12.78 -18.11 22.59
C ILE A 45 -13.06 -18.50 24.05
N LEU A 46 -12.81 -17.60 24.99
CA LEU A 46 -12.96 -17.87 26.42
C LEU A 46 -14.42 -18.15 26.83
N GLU A 47 -15.40 -17.43 26.27
CA GLU A 47 -16.82 -17.69 26.51
C GLU A 47 -17.24 -19.07 26.02
N LYS A 48 -16.69 -19.53 24.87
CA LYS A 48 -16.95 -20.85 24.30
C LYS A 48 -16.32 -21.97 25.14
N GLU A 49 -15.02 -21.81 25.47
CA GLU A 49 -14.24 -22.84 26.21
C GLU A 49 -14.74 -23.01 27.64
N HIS A 50 -15.05 -21.91 28.32
CA HIS A 50 -15.38 -21.93 29.74
C HIS A 50 -16.88 -21.77 30.03
N LYS A 51 -17.74 -21.71 28.99
CA LYS A 51 -19.21 -21.60 29.10
C LYS A 51 -19.67 -20.48 30.05
N CYS A 52 -18.96 -19.35 30.06
CA CYS A 52 -19.23 -18.21 30.91
C CYS A 52 -19.43 -16.94 30.03
N LYS A 53 -20.12 -15.94 30.58
CA LYS A 53 -20.21 -14.61 29.93
C LYS A 53 -19.20 -13.67 30.55
N ILE A 54 -18.43 -12.94 29.70
CA ILE A 54 -17.39 -12.04 30.15
C ILE A 54 -17.63 -10.66 29.51
N THR A 55 -17.51 -9.60 30.28
CA THR A 55 -17.62 -8.25 29.72
C THR A 55 -16.42 -7.95 28.83
N TYR A 56 -16.62 -7.15 27.78
CA TYR A 56 -15.54 -6.74 26.89
C TYR A 56 -14.37 -6.07 27.63
N ASP A 57 -14.68 -5.20 28.59
CA ASP A 57 -13.67 -4.48 29.37
C ASP A 57 -12.83 -5.42 30.25
N THR A 58 -13.46 -6.46 30.84
CA THR A 58 -12.73 -7.49 31.60
C THR A 58 -11.76 -8.25 30.71
N VAL A 59 -12.24 -8.66 29.51
CA VAL A 59 -11.37 -9.36 28.54
C VAL A 59 -10.28 -8.44 28.01
N TRP A 60 -10.59 -7.19 27.70
CA TRP A 60 -9.60 -6.23 27.25
C TRP A 60 -8.49 -6.01 28.29
N LYS A 61 -8.86 -5.79 29.55
CA LYS A 61 -7.91 -5.63 30.67
C LYS A 61 -7.08 -6.90 30.88
N GLY A 62 -7.71 -8.07 30.92
CA GLY A 62 -7.02 -9.34 31.14
C GLY A 62 -6.06 -9.68 29.99
N ARG A 63 -6.47 -9.46 28.73
CA ARG A 63 -5.59 -9.59 27.56
C ARG A 63 -4.40 -8.66 27.66
N GLN A 64 -4.63 -7.38 28.05
CA GLN A 64 -3.55 -6.42 28.20
C GLN A 64 -2.52 -6.86 29.26
N MET A 65 -2.99 -7.34 30.41
CA MET A 65 -2.12 -7.89 31.46
C MET A 65 -1.34 -9.14 30.98
N ALA A 66 -1.96 -9.99 30.17
CA ALA A 66 -1.29 -11.13 29.55
C ALA A 66 -0.23 -10.69 28.53
N CYS A 67 -0.53 -9.69 27.70
CA CYS A 67 0.44 -9.09 26.81
C CYS A 67 1.63 -8.46 27.56
N ASP A 68 1.36 -7.72 28.63
CA ASP A 68 2.40 -7.10 29.46
C ASP A 68 3.33 -8.17 30.11
N GLU A 69 2.78 -9.35 30.44
CA GLU A 69 3.59 -10.47 30.96
C GLU A 69 4.40 -11.18 29.86
N LEU A 70 3.83 -11.39 28.69
CA LEU A 70 4.49 -12.10 27.60
C LEU A 70 5.53 -11.24 26.87
N PHE A 71 5.20 -9.99 26.67
CA PHE A 71 5.97 -9.08 25.79
C PHE A 71 6.65 -7.94 26.54
N GLY A 72 6.50 -7.89 27.86
CA GLY A 72 6.98 -6.77 28.69
C GLY A 72 5.97 -5.63 28.78
N THR A 73 6.16 -4.75 29.75
CA THR A 73 5.28 -3.61 29.91
C THR A 73 5.46 -2.63 28.77
N TRP A 74 4.36 -1.98 28.39
CA TRP A 74 4.36 -0.96 27.35
C TRP A 74 5.42 0.14 27.54
N LYS A 75 5.70 0.52 28.78
CA LYS A 75 6.77 1.50 29.12
C LYS A 75 8.16 0.93 28.86
N GLN A 76 8.40 -0.31 29.23
CA GLN A 76 9.70 -0.98 29.03
C GLN A 76 9.99 -1.21 27.54
N SER A 77 8.98 -1.31 26.69
CA SER A 77 9.16 -1.51 25.27
C SER A 77 9.95 -0.38 24.58
N PHE A 78 9.87 0.86 25.08
CA PHE A 78 10.64 1.97 24.52
C PHE A 78 12.13 1.87 24.88
N GLN A 79 12.44 1.41 26.10
CA GLN A 79 13.82 1.11 26.50
C GLN A 79 14.37 -0.12 25.73
N MET A 80 13.55 -1.17 25.60
CA MET A 80 13.92 -2.38 24.90
C MET A 80 14.25 -2.14 23.41
N LEU A 81 13.73 -1.07 22.83
CA LEU A 81 14.01 -0.70 21.45
C LEU A 81 15.50 -0.35 21.22
N PHE A 82 16.20 0.15 22.23
CA PHE A 82 17.66 0.41 22.17
C PHE A 82 18.44 -0.90 22.19
N ASN A 83 18.03 -1.88 22.99
CA ASN A 83 18.64 -3.21 23.02
C ASN A 83 18.45 -3.90 21.67
N TRP A 84 17.22 -3.86 21.12
CA TRP A 84 16.90 -4.38 19.80
C TRP A 84 17.74 -3.72 18.71
N ARG A 85 17.87 -2.39 18.73
CA ARG A 85 18.72 -1.64 17.79
C ARG A 85 20.15 -2.16 17.79
N THR A 86 20.72 -2.32 18.98
CA THR A 86 22.12 -2.77 19.15
C THR A 86 22.28 -4.19 18.59
N GLU A 87 21.40 -5.12 18.93
CA GLU A 87 21.44 -6.49 18.42
C GLU A 87 21.34 -6.54 16.89
N VAL A 88 20.40 -5.77 16.31
CA VAL A 88 20.25 -5.72 14.84
C VAL A 88 21.49 -5.14 14.17
N LEU A 89 22.07 -4.05 14.69
CA LEU A 89 23.24 -3.42 14.11
C LEU A 89 24.49 -4.33 14.19
N GLN A 90 24.62 -5.13 15.24
CA GLN A 90 25.71 -6.12 15.34
C GLN A 90 25.59 -7.22 14.29
N ARG A 91 24.36 -7.70 14.02
CA ARG A 91 24.12 -8.79 13.05
C ARG A 91 23.96 -8.31 11.61
N SER A 92 23.56 -7.08 11.41
CA SER A 92 23.34 -6.49 10.09
C SER A 92 24.02 -5.11 10.00
N PRO A 93 25.37 -5.10 9.95
CA PRO A 93 26.13 -3.86 9.80
C PRO A 93 25.71 -3.10 8.53
N GLY A 94 25.68 -1.78 8.60
CA GLY A 94 25.19 -0.92 7.51
C GLY A 94 23.67 -0.68 7.51
N SER A 95 22.93 -1.31 8.42
CA SER A 95 21.53 -0.93 8.65
C SER A 95 21.44 0.48 9.24
N ILE A 96 20.42 1.22 8.85
CA ILE A 96 20.12 2.54 9.42
C ILE A 96 18.96 2.40 10.39
N ILE A 97 19.26 2.50 11.69
CA ILE A 97 18.26 2.39 12.75
C ILE A 97 18.44 3.56 13.70
N GLU A 98 17.45 4.45 13.72
CA GLU A 98 17.49 5.68 14.49
C GLU A 98 16.29 5.79 15.44
N ILE A 99 16.57 6.21 16.67
CA ILE A 99 15.59 6.44 17.72
C ILE A 99 15.67 7.91 18.11
N GLY A 100 14.58 8.64 17.89
CA GLY A 100 14.45 10.04 18.29
C GLY A 100 13.71 10.15 19.62
N VAL A 101 14.24 10.94 20.52
CA VAL A 101 13.62 11.31 21.80
C VAL A 101 13.32 12.80 21.81
N LYS A 102 12.34 13.21 22.63
CA LYS A 102 11.96 14.61 22.82
C LYS A 102 12.02 14.95 24.29
N GLN A 103 12.73 16.02 24.63
CA GLN A 103 12.78 16.52 25.99
C GLN A 103 11.54 17.39 26.32
N VAL A 104 10.90 17.08 27.43
CA VAL A 104 9.77 17.85 27.97
C VAL A 104 9.95 17.88 29.51
N ASP A 105 9.95 19.08 30.09
CA ASP A 105 10.11 19.29 31.54
C ASP A 105 11.32 18.55 32.16
N GLY A 106 12.43 18.48 31.44
CA GLY A 106 13.65 17.81 31.87
C GLY A 106 13.70 16.29 31.59
N GLU A 107 12.58 15.67 31.31
CA GLU A 107 12.44 14.24 31.04
C GLU A 107 12.46 13.94 29.54
N LEU A 108 12.98 12.74 29.16
CA LEU A 108 13.08 12.31 27.77
C LEU A 108 11.97 11.32 27.42
N TYR A 109 11.21 11.66 26.40
CA TYR A 109 10.09 10.86 25.90
C TYR A 109 10.43 10.29 24.53
N PHE A 110 10.03 9.03 24.27
CA PHE A 110 10.10 8.48 22.94
C PHE A 110 9.30 9.37 21.96
N HIS A 111 9.92 9.68 20.83
CA HIS A 111 9.31 10.55 19.84
C HIS A 111 9.11 9.83 18.51
N ARG A 112 10.16 9.20 17.97
CA ARG A 112 10.14 8.61 16.64
C ARG A 112 11.20 7.51 16.50
N PHE A 113 10.98 6.64 15.53
CA PHE A 113 11.86 5.51 15.21
C PHE A 113 11.92 5.31 13.71
N PHE A 114 13.08 4.94 13.19
CA PHE A 114 13.31 4.57 11.79
C PHE A 114 14.15 3.31 11.71
N CYS A 115 13.84 2.43 10.75
CA CYS A 115 14.61 1.24 10.45
C CYS A 115 14.64 0.98 8.93
N ALA A 116 15.84 0.87 8.40
CA ALA A 116 16.15 0.30 7.10
C ALA A 116 17.28 -0.72 7.26
N LEU A 117 16.99 -1.98 7.00
CA LEU A 117 17.98 -3.06 7.13
C LEU A 117 18.95 -3.03 5.94
N SER A 118 20.25 -3.23 6.18
CA SER A 118 21.30 -3.26 5.13
C SER A 118 20.92 -4.17 3.94
N PRO A 119 20.43 -5.41 4.12
CA PRO A 119 19.98 -6.25 3.01
C PRO A 119 18.84 -5.64 2.19
N CYS A 120 17.95 -4.85 2.82
CA CYS A 120 16.86 -4.18 2.12
C CYS A 120 17.36 -2.96 1.34
N ILE A 121 18.31 -2.20 1.90
CA ILE A 121 18.93 -1.05 1.26
C ILE A 121 19.67 -1.49 0.00
N GLU A 122 20.62 -2.40 0.17
CA GLU A 122 21.50 -2.87 -0.90
C GLU A 122 20.70 -3.62 -1.99
N GLY A 123 19.76 -4.47 -1.59
CA GLY A 123 18.89 -5.15 -2.54
C GLY A 123 17.97 -4.21 -3.32
N PHE A 124 17.55 -3.08 -2.73
CA PHE A 124 16.82 -2.04 -3.45
C PHE A 124 17.71 -1.37 -4.51
N LEU A 125 18.92 -0.98 -4.15
CA LEU A 125 19.84 -0.30 -5.04
C LEU A 125 20.28 -1.18 -6.22
N GLU A 126 20.52 -2.47 -5.98
CA GLU A 126 21.01 -3.39 -7.00
C GLU A 126 19.89 -4.07 -7.81
N GLY A 127 18.71 -4.24 -7.24
CA GLY A 127 17.69 -5.12 -7.83
C GLY A 127 16.37 -4.47 -8.19
N CYS A 128 15.99 -3.36 -7.54
CA CYS A 128 14.70 -2.73 -7.75
C CYS A 128 14.72 -1.62 -8.81
N ARG A 129 13.56 -1.20 -9.24
CA ARG A 129 13.40 0.03 -10.01
C ARG A 129 13.56 1.24 -9.08
N PRO A 130 14.05 2.39 -9.58
CA PRO A 130 14.23 3.61 -8.80
C PRO A 130 12.88 4.29 -8.51
N TYR A 131 12.01 3.57 -7.80
CA TYR A 131 10.67 4.01 -7.43
C TYR A 131 10.40 3.62 -5.99
N VAL A 132 9.99 4.59 -5.19
CA VAL A 132 9.61 4.41 -3.79
C VAL A 132 8.19 4.96 -3.58
N SER A 133 7.36 4.15 -2.94
CA SER A 133 6.00 4.47 -2.52
C SER A 133 6.02 4.70 -1.01
N ILE A 134 5.53 5.85 -0.54
CA ILE A 134 5.55 6.23 0.88
C ILE A 134 4.13 6.49 1.36
N ASP A 135 3.79 5.94 2.51
CA ASP A 135 2.49 6.11 3.17
C ASP A 135 2.63 5.87 4.67
N SER A 136 1.63 6.25 5.42
CA SER A 136 1.53 5.91 6.83
C SER A 136 0.21 5.25 7.18
N THR A 137 0.21 4.58 8.31
CA THR A 137 -0.99 3.99 8.88
C THR A 137 -1.04 4.19 10.39
N ALA A 138 -2.22 4.52 10.91
CA ALA A 138 -2.39 4.68 12.36
C ALA A 138 -2.15 3.35 13.09
N LEU A 139 -1.44 3.40 14.21
CA LEU A 139 -1.28 2.31 15.15
C LEU A 139 -2.55 2.17 16.00
N ASN A 140 -2.86 0.94 16.42
CA ASN A 140 -4.08 0.62 17.15
C ASN A 140 -3.84 0.35 18.64
N GLY A 141 -2.56 0.37 19.08
CA GLY A 141 -2.14 0.10 20.45
C GLY A 141 -2.46 1.23 21.45
N ARG A 142 -1.79 1.20 22.59
CA ARG A 142 -1.89 2.28 23.60
C ARG A 142 -1.33 3.60 23.08
N TRP A 143 -0.41 3.55 22.16
CA TRP A 143 0.14 4.73 21.49
C TRP A 143 -0.60 5.00 20.18
N ASN A 144 -1.21 6.17 20.11
CA ASN A 144 -1.92 6.64 18.92
C ASN A 144 -0.96 7.32 17.92
N GLY A 145 0.19 6.69 17.68
CA GLY A 145 1.14 7.12 16.66
C GLY A 145 0.79 6.56 15.28
N HIS A 146 1.68 6.81 14.34
CA HIS A 146 1.61 6.32 12.98
C HIS A 146 2.83 5.46 12.68
N MET A 147 2.65 4.44 11.87
CA MET A 147 3.75 3.73 11.24
C MET A 147 3.89 4.23 9.81
N ALA A 148 5.03 4.84 9.52
CA ALA A 148 5.45 5.23 8.19
C ALA A 148 6.16 4.06 7.49
N ALA A 149 5.94 3.90 6.19
CA ALA A 149 6.59 2.87 5.38
C ALA A 149 7.08 3.44 4.06
N ALA A 150 8.29 3.05 3.66
CA ALA A 150 8.84 3.26 2.33
C ALA A 150 8.99 1.91 1.64
N THR A 151 8.37 1.75 0.48
CA THR A 151 8.32 0.49 -0.27
C THR A 151 8.77 0.69 -1.71
N GLY A 152 9.71 -0.13 -2.16
CA GLY A 152 10.14 -0.22 -3.54
C GLY A 152 9.31 -1.22 -4.36
N ILE A 153 9.77 -1.48 -5.57
CA ILE A 153 9.16 -2.41 -6.52
C ILE A 153 10.21 -3.26 -7.21
N ASP A 154 10.07 -4.58 -7.13
CA ASP A 154 10.98 -5.51 -7.79
C ASP A 154 10.61 -5.83 -9.24
N GLY A 155 11.36 -6.69 -9.90
CA GLY A 155 11.14 -7.11 -11.28
C GLY A 155 9.82 -7.84 -11.52
N HIS A 156 9.24 -8.51 -10.51
CA HIS A 156 7.92 -9.14 -10.59
C HIS A 156 6.76 -8.16 -10.36
N ASN A 157 7.04 -6.87 -10.12
CA ASN A 157 6.10 -5.86 -9.64
C ASN A 157 5.57 -6.15 -8.23
N TRP A 158 6.32 -6.87 -7.40
CA TRP A 158 5.95 -7.10 -6.02
C TRP A 158 6.44 -5.96 -5.14
N MET A 159 5.68 -5.70 -4.08
CA MET A 159 6.06 -4.79 -3.01
C MET A 159 7.40 -5.22 -2.41
N TYR A 160 8.34 -4.28 -2.29
CA TYR A 160 9.65 -4.45 -1.71
C TYR A 160 9.75 -3.59 -0.43
N PRO A 161 9.70 -4.18 0.77
CA PRO A 161 9.90 -3.43 2.02
C PRO A 161 11.32 -2.84 2.05
N LEU A 162 11.43 -1.51 2.02
CA LEU A 162 12.70 -0.81 2.04
C LEU A 162 13.02 -0.26 3.43
N ALA A 163 12.08 0.49 4.01
CA ALA A 163 12.21 1.07 5.34
C ALA A 163 10.85 1.20 6.01
N PHE A 164 10.84 1.24 7.34
CA PHE A 164 9.68 1.56 8.14
C PHE A 164 10.06 2.41 9.36
N GLY A 165 9.09 3.05 9.96
CA GLY A 165 9.34 3.85 11.16
C GLY A 165 8.07 4.13 11.93
N PHE A 166 8.23 4.56 13.17
CA PHE A 166 7.14 4.97 14.04
C PHE A 166 7.26 6.46 14.31
N ILE A 167 6.19 7.20 14.14
CA ILE A 167 6.12 8.65 14.35
C ILE A 167 4.89 8.98 15.19
N ASP A 168 4.95 10.04 15.96
CA ASP A 168 3.84 10.43 16.83
C ASP A 168 2.68 11.11 16.07
N GLY A 169 2.89 11.47 14.81
CA GLY A 169 1.88 12.05 13.91
C GLY A 169 2.47 12.49 12.58
N GLU A 170 1.63 12.73 11.60
CA GLU A 170 1.98 13.14 10.24
C GLU A 170 2.31 14.63 10.16
N THR A 171 3.31 15.08 10.90
CA THR A 171 3.80 16.47 10.90
C THR A 171 4.92 16.67 9.88
N ILE A 172 5.18 17.91 9.49
CA ILE A 172 6.32 18.26 8.62
C ILE A 172 7.63 17.79 9.26
N ASP A 173 7.84 18.02 10.56
CA ASP A 173 9.07 17.64 11.26
C ASP A 173 9.29 16.12 11.25
N ASN A 174 8.26 15.34 11.53
CA ASN A 174 8.36 13.89 11.53
C ASN A 174 8.62 13.33 10.11
N TRP A 175 7.93 13.85 9.11
CA TRP A 175 8.16 13.44 7.73
C TRP A 175 9.54 13.87 7.23
N THR A 176 9.99 15.10 7.53
CA THR A 176 11.34 15.55 7.16
C THR A 176 12.40 14.66 7.80
N TRP A 177 12.24 14.31 9.07
CA TRP A 177 13.16 13.41 9.74
C TRP A 177 13.15 12.00 9.12
N PHE A 178 11.98 11.42 8.87
CA PHE A 178 11.86 10.10 8.22
C PHE A 178 12.54 10.10 6.85
N MET A 179 12.27 11.13 6.04
CA MET A 179 12.87 11.27 4.72
C MET A 179 14.39 11.47 4.79
N THR A 180 14.88 12.20 5.79
CA THR A 180 16.33 12.35 6.03
C THR A 180 17.00 11.01 6.35
N GLN A 181 16.38 10.16 7.17
CA GLN A 181 16.92 8.83 7.44
C GLN A 181 16.83 7.94 6.19
N LEU A 182 15.77 8.03 5.42
CA LEU A 182 15.65 7.32 4.15
C LEU A 182 16.73 7.77 3.16
N HIS A 183 17.02 9.07 3.09
CA HIS A 183 18.11 9.60 2.25
C HIS A 183 19.47 9.09 2.69
N LYS A 184 19.75 9.00 4.00
CA LYS A 184 20.97 8.35 4.52
C LYS A 184 21.07 6.90 4.06
N ALA A 185 19.94 6.18 4.02
CA ALA A 185 19.90 4.78 3.63
C ALA A 185 20.16 4.54 2.15
N ILE A 186 19.48 5.27 1.26
CA ILE A 186 19.58 5.01 -0.20
C ILE A 186 20.53 5.96 -0.95
N GLY A 187 21.02 7.01 -0.28
CA GLY A 187 21.89 8.00 -0.88
C GLY A 187 21.23 8.85 -1.97
N HIS A 188 22.06 9.49 -2.76
CA HIS A 188 21.63 10.24 -3.94
C HIS A 188 21.48 9.31 -5.13
N LEU A 189 20.27 9.23 -5.67
CA LEU A 189 19.97 8.51 -6.91
C LEU A 189 19.68 9.53 -8.02
N PRO A 190 20.40 9.48 -9.16
CA PRO A 190 20.23 10.45 -10.24
C PRO A 190 18.82 10.35 -10.88
N VAL A 191 18.22 9.18 -10.81
CA VAL A 191 16.86 8.91 -11.28
C VAL A 191 16.11 8.25 -10.13
N LEU A 192 15.10 8.92 -9.61
CA LEU A 192 14.24 8.39 -8.54
C LEU A 192 12.84 9.00 -8.67
N ALA A 193 11.81 8.17 -8.56
CA ALA A 193 10.44 8.64 -8.32
C ALA A 193 10.00 8.29 -6.91
N ILE A 194 9.34 9.25 -6.25
CA ILE A 194 8.70 9.07 -4.95
C ILE A 194 7.21 9.32 -5.11
N CYS A 195 6.38 8.33 -4.79
CA CYS A 195 4.93 8.44 -4.84
C CYS A 195 4.34 8.54 -3.42
N THR A 196 3.56 9.57 -3.17
CA THR A 196 2.94 9.85 -1.87
C THR A 196 1.44 10.10 -2.01
N ASP A 197 0.72 10.15 -0.91
CA ASP A 197 -0.59 10.78 -0.86
C ASP A 197 -0.46 12.32 -0.84
N ALA A 198 -1.60 13.02 -0.84
CA ALA A 198 -1.66 14.48 -0.80
C ALA A 198 -1.45 15.06 0.63
N CYS A 199 -0.65 14.42 1.47
CA CYS A 199 -0.29 14.94 2.78
C CYS A 199 0.73 16.08 2.65
N LYS A 200 0.34 17.30 3.02
CA LYS A 200 1.20 18.49 2.88
C LYS A 200 2.52 18.38 3.64
N GLY A 201 2.53 17.68 4.77
CA GLY A 201 3.75 17.45 5.55
C GLY A 201 4.74 16.58 4.79
N LEU A 202 4.26 15.51 4.16
CA LEU A 202 5.06 14.61 3.36
C LEU A 202 5.50 15.25 2.04
N GLU A 203 4.60 16.00 1.38
CA GLU A 203 4.92 16.77 0.17
C GLU A 203 6.12 17.70 0.38
N LYS A 204 6.08 18.48 1.48
CA LYS A 204 7.19 19.39 1.84
C LYS A 204 8.46 18.61 2.15
N ALA A 205 8.38 17.55 2.92
CA ALA A 205 9.54 16.73 3.32
C ALA A 205 10.25 16.11 2.10
N VAL A 206 9.50 15.59 1.12
CA VAL A 206 10.08 15.05 -0.14
C VAL A 206 10.79 16.16 -0.90
N LYS A 207 10.16 17.33 -1.06
CA LYS A 207 10.77 18.47 -1.76
C LYS A 207 12.07 18.95 -1.12
N ASP A 208 12.10 18.99 0.22
CA ASP A 208 13.26 19.51 0.97
C ASP A 208 14.43 18.50 1.00
N VAL A 209 14.13 17.19 1.11
CA VAL A 209 15.16 16.14 1.30
C VAL A 209 15.57 15.48 -0.02
N PHE A 210 14.63 15.34 -0.97
CA PHE A 210 14.87 14.73 -2.29
C PHE A 210 14.49 15.68 -3.43
N PRO A 211 15.13 16.87 -3.53
CA PRO A 211 14.73 17.91 -4.49
C PRO A 211 14.86 17.48 -5.96
N GLN A 212 15.66 16.45 -6.26
CA GLN A 212 15.86 15.93 -7.61
C GLN A 212 14.89 14.78 -7.95
N ALA A 213 14.16 14.24 -6.97
CA ALA A 213 13.24 13.14 -7.21
C ALA A 213 11.99 13.61 -7.95
N GLU A 214 11.52 12.78 -8.86
CA GLU A 214 10.22 12.96 -9.48
C GLU A 214 9.12 12.66 -8.43
N HIS A 215 8.45 13.68 -7.95
CA HIS A 215 7.42 13.54 -6.94
C HIS A 215 6.06 13.29 -7.59
N ARG A 216 5.49 12.12 -7.33
CA ARG A 216 4.18 11.68 -7.85
C ARG A 216 3.13 11.70 -6.76
N GLU A 217 1.94 12.16 -7.10
CA GLU A 217 0.77 12.05 -6.24
C GLU A 217 -0.01 10.76 -6.53
N CYS A 218 -0.48 10.10 -5.48
CA CYS A 218 -1.37 8.96 -5.62
C CYS A 218 -2.71 9.39 -6.25
N PHE A 219 -2.92 9.02 -7.50
CA PHE A 219 -4.14 9.33 -8.24
C PHE A 219 -5.41 8.83 -7.55
N ARG A 220 -5.34 7.73 -6.80
CA ARG A 220 -6.48 7.21 -6.03
C ARG A 220 -6.91 8.18 -4.93
N HIS A 221 -5.94 8.74 -4.17
CA HIS A 221 -6.23 9.73 -3.13
C HIS A 221 -6.73 11.05 -3.74
N LEU A 222 -6.13 11.50 -4.85
CA LEU A 222 -6.61 12.63 -5.62
C LEU A 222 -8.09 12.41 -6.01
N MET A 223 -8.42 11.25 -6.58
CA MET A 223 -9.79 10.95 -7.01
C MET A 223 -10.80 10.82 -5.85
N GLN A 224 -10.37 10.37 -4.68
CA GLN A 224 -11.21 10.40 -3.47
C GLN A 224 -11.58 11.81 -3.05
N ASN A 225 -10.64 12.76 -3.17
CA ASN A 225 -10.88 14.18 -2.89
C ASN A 225 -11.71 14.84 -4.00
N PHE A 226 -11.44 14.49 -5.25
CA PHE A 226 -12.17 14.94 -6.42
C PHE A 226 -13.67 14.63 -6.33
N ILE A 227 -14.04 13.38 -6.01
CA ILE A 227 -15.45 12.98 -5.89
C ILE A 227 -16.18 13.74 -4.79
N LYS A 228 -15.52 13.99 -3.68
CA LYS A 228 -16.11 14.75 -2.56
C LYS A 228 -16.51 16.16 -2.99
N ARG A 229 -15.76 16.77 -3.94
CA ARG A 229 -15.93 18.15 -4.35
C ARG A 229 -16.79 18.31 -5.62
N PHE A 230 -16.55 17.49 -6.64
CA PHE A 230 -17.12 17.70 -7.99
C PHE A 230 -18.17 16.66 -8.40
N GLY A 231 -18.32 15.57 -7.63
CA GLY A 231 -19.28 14.51 -7.96
C GLY A 231 -18.85 13.57 -9.09
N GLY A 232 -19.79 12.78 -9.64
CA GLY A 232 -19.49 11.59 -10.43
C GLY A 232 -19.39 11.77 -11.95
N ASP A 233 -19.98 12.79 -12.56
CA ASP A 233 -20.09 12.87 -14.03
C ASP A 233 -18.73 13.15 -14.71
N THR A 234 -17.89 13.99 -14.12
CA THR A 234 -16.53 14.28 -14.58
C THR A 234 -15.51 13.24 -14.15
N TYR A 235 -15.84 12.41 -13.17
CA TYR A 235 -14.96 11.38 -12.60
C TYR A 235 -14.48 10.38 -13.65
N SER A 236 -15.37 9.87 -14.49
CA SER A 236 -15.05 8.88 -15.51
C SER A 236 -14.02 9.37 -16.53
N LYS A 237 -14.00 10.70 -16.80
CA LYS A 237 -13.09 11.33 -17.78
C LYS A 237 -11.67 11.53 -17.24
N MET A 238 -11.49 11.60 -15.91
CA MET A 238 -10.16 11.75 -15.29
C MET A 238 -9.27 10.52 -15.47
N TYR A 239 -9.84 9.29 -15.47
CA TYR A 239 -9.06 8.06 -15.61
C TYR A 239 -8.35 7.92 -16.96
N PRO A 240 -8.99 8.14 -18.13
CA PRO A 240 -8.31 8.17 -19.41
C PRO A 240 -7.20 9.21 -19.48
N ALA A 241 -7.42 10.40 -18.90
CA ALA A 241 -6.40 11.44 -18.82
C ALA A 241 -5.18 10.96 -18.01
N ALA A 242 -5.37 10.42 -16.80
CA ALA A 242 -4.27 9.98 -15.94
C ALA A 242 -3.48 8.81 -16.53
N ARG A 243 -4.12 7.92 -17.28
CA ARG A 243 -3.53 6.65 -17.75
C ARG A 243 -2.83 6.72 -19.09
N THR A 244 -3.11 7.74 -19.90
CA THR A 244 -2.44 7.87 -21.19
C THR A 244 -0.97 8.23 -21.04
N TYR A 245 -0.12 7.68 -21.92
CA TYR A 245 1.30 8.02 -21.98
C TYR A 245 1.59 9.22 -22.88
N ARG A 246 0.68 9.56 -23.82
CA ARG A 246 0.88 10.63 -24.80
C ARG A 246 0.35 11.98 -24.31
N PRO A 247 1.19 13.04 -24.23
CA PRO A 247 0.77 14.36 -23.75
C PRO A 247 -0.41 14.96 -24.55
N ARG A 248 -0.46 14.75 -25.88
CA ARG A 248 -1.59 15.23 -26.69
C ARG A 248 -2.91 14.55 -26.34
N VAL A 249 -2.86 13.25 -26.03
CA VAL A 249 -4.06 12.48 -25.64
C VAL A 249 -4.49 12.86 -24.23
N PHE A 250 -3.53 13.09 -23.32
CA PHE A 250 -3.82 13.66 -22.00
C PHE A 250 -4.56 15.00 -22.14
N LYS A 251 -4.02 15.93 -22.95
CA LYS A 251 -4.64 17.24 -23.16
C LYS A 251 -6.06 17.13 -23.72
N TYR A 252 -6.28 16.18 -24.64
CA TYR A 252 -7.63 15.93 -25.20
C TYR A 252 -8.64 15.52 -24.13
N PHE A 253 -8.32 14.52 -23.31
CA PHE A 253 -9.23 14.07 -22.24
C PHE A 253 -9.37 15.12 -21.13
N PHE A 254 -8.27 15.76 -20.76
CA PHE A 254 -8.26 16.76 -19.71
C PHE A 254 -9.06 18.02 -20.10
N ASN A 255 -9.00 18.44 -21.34
CA ASN A 255 -9.86 19.52 -21.83
C ASN A 255 -11.35 19.19 -21.70
N GLN A 256 -11.74 17.94 -21.92
CA GLN A 256 -13.15 17.53 -21.71
C GLN A 256 -13.56 17.61 -20.23
N VAL A 257 -12.64 17.34 -19.31
CA VAL A 257 -12.86 17.48 -17.86
C VAL A 257 -13.04 18.97 -17.51
N VAL A 258 -12.11 19.82 -17.97
CA VAL A 258 -12.13 21.27 -17.70
C VAL A 258 -13.33 21.94 -18.38
N SER A 259 -13.68 21.55 -19.61
CA SER A 259 -14.89 22.10 -20.30
C SER A 259 -16.19 21.73 -19.59
N ALA A 260 -16.23 20.57 -18.92
CA ALA A 260 -17.39 20.17 -18.13
C ALA A 260 -17.51 20.96 -16.81
N ASN A 261 -16.38 21.33 -16.21
CA ASN A 261 -16.31 22.19 -15.03
C ASN A 261 -14.94 22.89 -14.92
N PRO A 262 -14.86 24.20 -15.27
CA PRO A 262 -13.62 24.98 -15.23
C PRO A 262 -12.98 25.09 -13.84
N GLN A 263 -13.75 25.01 -12.74
CA GLN A 263 -13.23 25.07 -11.37
C GLN A 263 -12.29 23.90 -11.03
N ILE A 264 -12.34 22.81 -11.81
CA ILE A 264 -11.45 21.67 -11.63
C ILE A 264 -9.99 22.04 -11.89
N LEU A 265 -9.72 22.85 -12.92
CA LEU A 265 -8.38 23.31 -13.24
C LEU A 265 -7.78 24.09 -12.08
N GLU A 266 -8.48 25.11 -11.60
CA GLU A 266 -8.07 25.94 -10.48
C GLU A 266 -7.81 25.09 -9.21
N TRP A 267 -8.71 24.14 -8.95
CA TRP A 267 -8.55 23.26 -7.78
C TRP A 267 -7.32 22.36 -7.90
N LEU A 268 -7.05 21.78 -9.06
CA LEU A 268 -5.85 20.97 -9.29
C LEU A 268 -4.57 21.81 -9.16
N GLU A 269 -4.54 23.00 -9.74
CA GLU A 269 -3.39 23.91 -9.68
C GLU A 269 -3.10 24.41 -8.25
N ASN A 270 -4.13 24.59 -7.43
CA ASN A 270 -3.97 25.05 -6.06
C ASN A 270 -3.64 23.93 -5.06
N HIS A 271 -4.14 22.70 -5.28
CA HIS A 271 -4.10 21.64 -4.26
C HIS A 271 -3.36 20.37 -4.69
N HIS A 272 -3.15 20.12 -5.99
CA HIS A 272 -2.64 18.88 -6.55
C HIS A 272 -1.55 19.15 -7.60
N LYS A 273 -0.46 19.78 -7.15
CA LYS A 273 0.64 20.23 -8.02
C LYS A 273 1.63 19.12 -8.41
N LEU A 274 1.56 17.98 -7.73
CA LEU A 274 2.43 16.84 -8.00
C LEU A 274 2.01 16.11 -9.28
N LEU A 275 2.90 15.27 -9.79
CA LEU A 275 2.63 14.51 -11.00
C LEU A 275 1.68 13.33 -10.70
N TRP A 276 0.53 13.31 -11.33
CA TRP A 276 -0.48 12.26 -11.18
C TRP A 276 -0.86 11.57 -12.50
N MET A 277 -0.29 12.02 -13.64
CA MET A 277 -0.58 11.51 -14.98
C MET A 277 0.66 10.86 -15.62
N ARG A 278 0.50 9.69 -16.22
CA ARG A 278 1.60 8.95 -16.88
C ARG A 278 2.33 9.75 -17.96
N SER A 279 1.60 10.58 -18.68
CA SER A 279 2.17 11.38 -19.78
C SER A 279 3.25 12.40 -19.34
N ALA A 280 3.33 12.69 -18.04
CA ALA A 280 4.34 13.58 -17.46
C ALA A 280 5.44 12.83 -16.69
N PHE A 281 5.35 11.50 -16.53
CA PHE A 281 6.34 10.72 -15.80
C PHE A 281 7.64 10.55 -16.58
N ASN A 282 8.76 10.54 -15.87
CA ASN A 282 10.06 10.23 -16.45
C ASN A 282 10.11 8.75 -16.91
N PRO A 283 10.30 8.47 -18.21
CA PRO A 283 10.34 7.11 -18.72
C PRO A 283 11.57 6.31 -18.27
N GLU A 284 12.65 6.94 -17.78
CA GLU A 284 13.84 6.23 -17.29
C GLU A 284 13.57 5.41 -16.03
N ILE A 285 12.57 5.78 -15.24
CA ILE A 285 12.16 5.06 -14.02
C ILE A 285 11.59 3.67 -14.33
N LYS A 286 11.07 3.47 -15.54
CA LYS A 286 10.42 2.22 -15.99
C LYS A 286 9.30 1.75 -15.05
N CYS A 287 8.63 2.69 -14.41
CA CYS A 287 7.50 2.45 -13.54
C CYS A 287 6.37 3.45 -13.83
N ASP A 288 5.25 2.95 -14.32
CA ASP A 288 4.10 3.73 -14.75
C ASP A 288 2.95 3.78 -13.71
N TYR A 289 3.27 3.45 -12.45
CA TYR A 289 2.28 3.44 -11.36
C TYR A 289 1.84 4.86 -11.03
N ILE A 290 0.51 5.06 -11.11
CA ILE A 290 -0.16 6.31 -10.74
C ILE A 290 -0.77 6.25 -9.33
N THR A 291 -0.58 5.14 -8.61
CA THR A 291 -1.18 4.91 -7.29
C THR A 291 -0.14 4.45 -6.29
N ASN A 292 -0.40 4.73 -5.01
CA ASN A 292 0.44 4.35 -3.88
C ASN A 292 0.16 2.93 -3.35
N ASN A 293 -0.31 2.01 -4.21
CA ASN A 293 -0.76 0.67 -3.81
C ASN A 293 0.32 -0.17 -3.12
N LEU A 294 1.61 0.09 -3.37
CA LEU A 294 2.69 -0.67 -2.74
C LEU A 294 2.78 -0.39 -1.24
N ALA A 295 2.75 0.88 -0.85
CA ALA A 295 2.75 1.26 0.55
C ALA A 295 1.43 0.86 1.24
N GLU A 296 0.28 0.98 0.55
CA GLU A 296 -0.99 0.44 1.06
C GLU A 296 -0.93 -1.08 1.26
N SER A 297 -0.22 -1.80 0.39
CA SER A 297 -0.02 -3.26 0.54
C SER A 297 0.84 -3.58 1.77
N PHE A 298 1.85 -2.78 2.07
CA PHE A 298 2.64 -2.90 3.29
C PHE A 298 1.78 -2.64 4.53
N ASN A 299 1.01 -1.55 4.53
CA ASN A 299 0.11 -1.20 5.62
C ASN A 299 -0.92 -2.30 5.91
N ASN A 300 -1.41 -2.98 4.87
CA ASN A 300 -2.32 -4.11 5.01
C ASN A 300 -1.59 -5.38 5.48
N TRP A 301 -0.33 -5.58 5.09
CA TRP A 301 0.48 -6.73 5.49
C TRP A 301 0.74 -6.77 6.99
N ILE A 302 0.92 -5.60 7.63
CA ILE A 302 1.20 -5.49 9.06
C ILE A 302 -0.04 -5.21 9.92
N LYS A 303 -1.25 -5.18 9.33
CA LYS A 303 -2.49 -4.69 9.98
C LYS A 303 -2.82 -5.38 11.30
N ASP A 304 -2.53 -6.68 11.39
CA ASP A 304 -2.89 -7.51 12.54
C ASP A 304 -1.92 -7.34 13.73
N TRP A 305 -0.78 -6.68 13.51
CA TRP A 305 0.29 -6.47 14.49
C TRP A 305 0.37 -5.06 15.07
N LYS A 306 -0.47 -4.13 14.60
CA LYS A 306 -0.41 -2.69 14.93
C LYS A 306 -0.67 -2.34 16.39
N ASP A 307 -1.13 -3.28 17.21
CA ASP A 307 -1.39 -3.11 18.63
C ASP A 307 -0.25 -3.61 19.53
N LEU A 308 0.82 -4.19 18.95
CA LEU A 308 1.99 -4.61 19.70
C LEU A 308 2.74 -3.41 20.31
N PRO A 309 3.46 -3.60 21.43
CA PRO A 309 4.45 -2.65 21.92
C PRO A 309 5.52 -2.36 20.86
N VAL A 310 6.14 -1.17 20.89
CA VAL A 310 6.99 -0.70 19.78
C VAL A 310 8.20 -1.58 19.47
N ALA A 311 8.88 -2.12 20.48
CA ALA A 311 10.00 -3.02 20.25
C ALA A 311 9.56 -4.36 19.64
N GLU A 312 8.46 -4.92 20.14
CA GLU A 312 7.85 -6.13 19.62
C GLU A 312 7.35 -5.94 18.17
N LEU A 313 6.78 -4.77 17.89
CA LEU A 313 6.33 -4.43 16.54
C LEU A 313 7.52 -4.29 15.58
N ALA A 314 8.62 -3.64 16.03
CA ALA A 314 9.82 -3.50 15.22
C ALA A 314 10.45 -4.87 14.90
N ASP A 315 10.56 -5.75 15.91
CA ASP A 315 11.08 -7.10 15.71
C ASP A 315 10.15 -7.96 14.85
N LYS A 316 8.84 -7.86 15.04
CA LYS A 316 7.86 -8.58 14.21
C LYS A 316 7.92 -8.16 12.74
N ILE A 317 8.06 -6.88 12.45
CA ILE A 317 8.23 -6.41 11.07
C ILE A 317 9.54 -6.96 10.48
N ARG A 318 10.65 -6.93 11.22
CA ARG A 318 11.92 -7.52 10.79
C ARG A 318 11.77 -9.02 10.49
N GLU A 319 11.13 -9.79 11.37
CA GLU A 319 10.86 -11.22 11.19
C GLU A 319 10.01 -11.47 9.91
N MET A 320 8.98 -10.68 9.71
CA MET A 320 8.13 -10.76 8.52
C MET A 320 8.95 -10.46 7.25
N ILE A 321 9.85 -9.47 7.28
CA ILE A 321 10.74 -9.15 6.17
C ILE A 321 11.71 -10.32 5.94
N MET A 322 12.33 -10.87 6.97
CA MET A 322 13.22 -12.03 6.89
C MET A 322 12.54 -13.23 6.23
N THR A 323 11.31 -13.53 6.65
CA THR A 323 10.50 -14.61 6.07
C THR A 323 10.20 -14.36 4.59
N LEU A 324 9.88 -13.10 4.23
CA LEU A 324 9.63 -12.71 2.85
C LEU A 324 10.90 -12.86 1.99
N TRP A 325 12.07 -12.44 2.51
CA TRP A 325 13.36 -12.58 1.84
C TRP A 325 13.70 -14.03 1.56
N ASN A 326 13.58 -14.90 2.57
CA ASN A 326 13.82 -16.34 2.41
C ASN A 326 12.92 -16.95 1.32
N LYS A 327 11.63 -16.64 1.33
CA LYS A 327 10.69 -17.09 0.30
C LYS A 327 11.08 -16.62 -1.11
N ARG A 328 11.47 -15.36 -1.25
CA ARG A 328 11.81 -14.78 -2.57
C ARG A 328 13.18 -15.25 -3.06
N ARG A 329 14.13 -15.48 -2.17
CA ARG A 329 15.41 -16.11 -2.49
C ARG A 329 15.20 -17.52 -3.04
N ALA A 330 14.42 -18.34 -2.35
CA ALA A 330 14.10 -19.69 -2.83
C ALA A 330 13.38 -19.70 -4.20
N ILE A 331 12.59 -18.66 -4.51
CA ILE A 331 12.05 -18.46 -5.86
C ILE A 331 13.17 -18.11 -6.83
N SER A 332 14.06 -17.18 -6.46
CA SER A 332 15.13 -16.67 -7.32
C SER A 332 16.12 -17.76 -7.75
N GLU A 333 16.41 -18.72 -6.87
CA GLU A 333 17.30 -19.86 -7.14
C GLU A 333 16.79 -20.75 -8.26
N LYS A 334 15.46 -20.84 -8.43
CA LYS A 334 14.80 -21.65 -9.47
C LYS A 334 14.66 -20.92 -10.81
N LEU A 335 15.05 -19.65 -10.87
CA LEU A 335 14.92 -18.83 -12.07
C LEU A 335 16.15 -18.97 -12.95
N HIS A 336 15.90 -19.18 -14.25
CA HIS A 336 16.89 -19.28 -15.31
C HIS A 336 16.54 -18.34 -16.46
N GLY A 337 17.50 -18.08 -17.34
CA GLY A 337 17.36 -17.17 -18.46
C GLY A 337 17.64 -15.73 -18.10
N ARG A 338 17.52 -14.83 -19.08
CA ARG A 338 17.83 -13.41 -18.89
C ARG A 338 16.69 -12.65 -18.20
N ILE A 339 15.47 -12.82 -18.68
CA ILE A 339 14.27 -12.10 -18.20
C ILE A 339 13.37 -13.03 -17.40
N LEU A 340 12.71 -12.47 -16.39
CA LEU A 340 11.77 -13.18 -15.53
C LEU A 340 10.71 -13.93 -16.36
N PRO A 341 10.52 -15.25 -16.17
CA PRO A 341 9.58 -16.05 -16.94
C PRO A 341 8.15 -15.52 -16.91
N THR A 342 7.72 -14.93 -15.79
CA THR A 342 6.38 -14.33 -15.65
C THR A 342 6.18 -13.14 -16.58
N VAL A 343 7.22 -12.34 -16.83
CA VAL A 343 7.19 -11.20 -17.76
C VAL A 343 7.07 -11.72 -19.19
N LEU A 344 7.87 -12.72 -19.57
CA LEU A 344 7.79 -13.32 -20.90
C LEU A 344 6.45 -13.99 -21.17
N GLN A 345 5.88 -14.68 -20.15
CA GLN A 345 4.54 -15.28 -20.25
C GLN A 345 3.46 -14.20 -20.47
N GLN A 346 3.54 -13.08 -19.76
CA GLN A 346 2.61 -11.96 -19.95
C GLN A 346 2.73 -11.35 -21.35
N LEU A 347 3.95 -11.16 -21.87
CA LEU A 347 4.17 -10.65 -23.23
C LEU A 347 3.63 -11.64 -24.27
N LYS A 348 3.96 -12.94 -24.16
CA LYS A 348 3.42 -14.00 -25.03
C LYS A 348 1.89 -14.09 -24.96
N ALA A 349 1.27 -13.90 -23.79
CA ALA A 349 -0.18 -13.86 -23.69
C ALA A 349 -0.79 -12.66 -24.42
N ARG A 350 -0.12 -11.50 -24.41
CA ARG A 350 -0.55 -10.30 -25.12
C ARG A 350 -0.48 -10.43 -26.64
N THR A 351 0.40 -11.29 -27.20
CA THR A 351 0.47 -11.46 -28.66
C THR A 351 -0.75 -12.16 -29.24
N ARG A 352 -1.51 -12.91 -28.45
CA ARG A 352 -2.68 -13.70 -28.91
C ARG A 352 -3.88 -12.86 -29.38
N GLY A 353 -3.94 -11.58 -29.05
CA GLY A 353 -5.08 -10.70 -29.37
C GLY A 353 -4.77 -9.60 -30.37
N LEU A 354 -3.66 -9.70 -31.12
CA LEU A 354 -3.13 -8.59 -31.94
C LEU A 354 -3.51 -8.68 -33.44
N GLY A 355 -4.41 -9.58 -33.84
CA GLY A 355 -4.79 -9.77 -35.25
C GLY A 355 -5.45 -8.55 -35.92
N HIS A 356 -5.89 -7.57 -35.14
CA HIS A 356 -6.40 -6.31 -35.63
C HIS A 356 -5.32 -5.29 -35.99
N LEU A 357 -4.05 -5.60 -35.71
CA LEU A 357 -2.91 -4.72 -36.00
C LEU A 357 -2.16 -5.23 -37.23
N THR A 358 -1.97 -4.38 -38.23
CA THR A 358 -1.20 -4.67 -39.45
C THR A 358 0.15 -3.96 -39.41
N VAL A 359 1.18 -4.62 -39.96
CA VAL A 359 2.57 -4.13 -39.98
C VAL A 359 2.92 -3.68 -41.39
N VAL A 360 3.25 -2.43 -41.55
CA VAL A 360 3.84 -1.86 -42.78
C VAL A 360 5.33 -1.60 -42.50
N LYS A 361 6.19 -2.51 -42.97
CA LYS A 361 7.64 -2.46 -42.71
C LYS A 361 8.29 -1.37 -43.54
N ALA A 362 9.10 -0.51 -42.90
CA ALA A 362 10.05 0.38 -43.57
C ALA A 362 11.43 -0.29 -43.67
N CYS A 363 11.81 -1.11 -42.67
CA CYS A 363 13.00 -1.96 -42.63
C CYS A 363 12.79 -3.07 -41.56
N PRO A 364 13.75 -4.00 -41.38
CA PRO A 364 13.57 -5.09 -40.40
C PRO A 364 13.24 -4.63 -38.97
N PHE A 365 13.76 -3.48 -38.54
CA PHE A 365 13.63 -2.97 -37.17
C PHE A 365 12.75 -1.71 -37.05
N ALA A 366 12.12 -1.24 -38.15
CA ALA A 366 11.20 -0.10 -38.10
C ALA A 366 9.96 -0.35 -38.95
N ALA A 367 8.78 -0.03 -38.41
CA ALA A 367 7.50 -0.21 -39.08
C ALA A 367 6.45 0.78 -38.61
N GLU A 368 5.46 1.01 -39.47
CA GLU A 368 4.17 1.59 -39.08
C GLU A 368 3.22 0.46 -38.68
N ILE A 369 2.57 0.62 -37.56
CA ILE A 369 1.54 -0.32 -37.07
C ILE A 369 0.18 0.36 -37.18
N HIS A 370 -0.68 -0.21 -37.99
CA HIS A 370 -2.01 0.32 -38.26
C HIS A 370 -3.05 -0.53 -37.52
N ASP A 371 -3.95 0.13 -36.81
CA ASP A 371 -5.12 -0.54 -36.21
C ASP A 371 -6.23 -0.62 -37.26
N THR A 372 -6.61 -1.83 -37.69
CA THR A 372 -7.65 -2.05 -38.70
C THR A 372 -9.06 -1.75 -38.17
N THR A 373 -9.22 -1.58 -36.88
CA THR A 373 -10.51 -1.21 -36.26
C THR A 373 -10.72 0.31 -36.22
N SER A 374 -9.68 1.10 -36.56
CA SER A 374 -9.71 2.56 -36.51
C SER A 374 -8.93 3.16 -37.67
N THR A 375 -9.56 4.07 -38.43
CA THR A 375 -8.97 4.71 -39.62
C THR A 375 -7.85 5.70 -39.30
N HIS A 376 -7.67 6.10 -38.03
CA HIS A 376 -6.73 7.15 -37.65
C HIS A 376 -5.70 6.74 -36.57
N ASN A 377 -5.61 5.45 -36.24
CA ASN A 377 -4.72 4.98 -35.20
C ASN A 377 -3.53 4.26 -35.81
N ARG A 378 -2.44 5.03 -36.03
CA ARG A 378 -1.18 4.54 -36.58
C ARG A 378 -0.03 4.86 -35.62
N HIS A 379 0.80 3.87 -35.37
CA HIS A 379 1.98 4.01 -34.51
C HIS A 379 3.26 3.62 -35.24
N VAL A 380 4.33 4.36 -35.04
CA VAL A 380 5.66 4.01 -35.52
C VAL A 380 6.39 3.27 -34.41
N VAL A 381 6.98 2.13 -34.75
CA VAL A 381 7.82 1.33 -33.85
C VAL A 381 9.23 1.26 -34.41
N LYS A 382 10.23 1.52 -33.55
CA LYS A 382 11.65 1.30 -33.81
C LYS A 382 12.19 0.32 -32.79
N SER A 383 12.25 -0.97 -33.17
CA SER A 383 12.56 -2.06 -32.22
C SER A 383 13.97 -1.98 -31.66
N HIS A 384 14.95 -1.57 -32.46
CA HIS A 384 16.36 -1.41 -32.06
C HIS A 384 16.58 -0.28 -31.03
N LEU A 385 15.69 0.73 -30.98
CA LEU A 385 15.70 1.81 -30.00
C LEU A 385 14.78 1.56 -28.80
N HIS A 386 14.04 0.47 -28.82
CA HIS A 386 12.98 0.15 -27.85
C HIS A 386 11.91 1.27 -27.76
N GLU A 387 11.55 1.84 -28.91
CA GLU A 387 10.63 2.96 -29.01
C GLU A 387 9.35 2.64 -29.76
N CYS A 388 8.28 3.23 -29.28
CA CYS A 388 6.97 3.30 -29.96
C CYS A 388 6.34 4.67 -29.73
N THR A 389 5.73 5.25 -30.75
CA THR A 389 5.03 6.54 -30.63
C THR A 389 3.84 6.53 -29.68
N CYS A 390 3.41 5.36 -29.18
CA CYS A 390 2.46 5.25 -28.07
C CYS A 390 3.09 5.56 -26.70
N LEU A 391 4.42 5.58 -26.59
CA LEU A 391 5.26 5.83 -25.41
C LEU A 391 5.15 4.78 -24.29
N GLN A 392 4.26 3.80 -24.36
CA GLN A 392 4.08 2.79 -23.32
C GLN A 392 5.37 1.96 -23.10
N TRP A 393 6.08 1.61 -24.17
CA TRP A 393 7.32 0.84 -24.06
C TRP A 393 8.38 1.59 -23.27
N GLN A 394 8.60 2.85 -23.63
CA GLN A 394 9.57 3.71 -22.96
C GLN A 394 9.29 3.85 -21.46
N HIS A 395 8.03 4.06 -21.07
CA HIS A 395 7.64 4.20 -19.67
C HIS A 395 7.66 2.91 -18.88
N THR A 396 7.34 1.77 -19.51
CA THR A 396 7.23 0.50 -18.79
C THR A 396 8.47 -0.37 -18.89
N GLY A 397 9.35 -0.14 -19.86
CA GLY A 397 10.48 -1.00 -20.17
C GLY A 397 10.08 -2.36 -20.78
N LYS A 398 8.81 -2.51 -21.19
CA LYS A 398 8.27 -3.73 -21.82
C LYS A 398 7.62 -3.39 -23.15
N PRO A 399 7.80 -4.22 -24.19
CA PRO A 399 7.15 -4.00 -25.48
C PRO A 399 5.65 -3.77 -25.33
N CYS A 400 5.16 -2.68 -25.92
CA CYS A 400 3.72 -2.44 -26.04
C CYS A 400 3.13 -3.35 -27.12
N GLN A 401 1.81 -3.38 -27.29
CA GLN A 401 1.15 -4.19 -28.31
C GLN A 401 1.67 -3.90 -29.73
N HIS A 402 1.93 -2.64 -30.07
CA HIS A 402 2.47 -2.27 -31.39
C HIS A 402 3.88 -2.84 -31.60
N ALA A 403 4.73 -2.78 -30.60
CA ALA A 403 6.07 -3.37 -30.65
C ALA A 403 6.00 -4.90 -30.74
N LEU A 404 5.09 -5.54 -29.99
CA LEU A 404 4.92 -6.99 -30.01
C LEU A 404 4.55 -7.51 -31.40
N VAL A 405 3.68 -6.80 -32.14
CA VAL A 405 3.31 -7.21 -33.51
C VAL A 405 4.53 -7.17 -34.45
N LEU A 406 5.34 -6.12 -34.38
CA LEU A 406 6.57 -6.04 -35.18
C LEU A 406 7.56 -7.15 -34.79
N ILE A 407 7.81 -7.35 -33.49
CA ILE A 407 8.74 -8.37 -32.99
C ILE A 407 8.28 -9.77 -33.42
N THR A 408 6.99 -10.08 -33.33
CA THR A 408 6.46 -11.39 -33.76
C THR A 408 6.46 -11.57 -35.28
N ALA A 409 6.39 -10.49 -36.06
CA ALA A 409 6.49 -10.51 -37.52
C ALA A 409 7.92 -10.65 -38.06
N GLN A 410 8.92 -10.56 -37.19
CA GLN A 410 10.35 -10.68 -37.54
C GLN A 410 10.84 -12.14 -37.65
N GLN A 411 10.03 -13.12 -37.69
CA GLN A 411 10.24 -14.61 -37.93
C GLN A 411 11.70 -15.13 -38.03
N SER A 412 12.65 -14.51 -37.36
CA SER A 412 14.05 -14.92 -37.30
C SER A 412 14.28 -15.73 -36.02
N SER A 413 14.98 -16.86 -36.14
CA SER A 413 15.41 -17.67 -34.98
C SER A 413 16.35 -16.93 -34.03
N GLU A 414 16.92 -15.81 -34.47
CA GLU A 414 17.88 -15.02 -33.72
C GLU A 414 17.22 -13.95 -32.83
N VAL A 415 15.99 -13.53 -33.15
CA VAL A 415 15.28 -12.46 -32.42
C VAL A 415 14.47 -13.04 -31.27
N LYS A 416 14.94 -12.82 -30.05
CA LYS A 416 14.26 -13.27 -28.85
C LYS A 416 13.44 -12.15 -28.21
N MET A 417 12.24 -12.47 -27.74
CA MET A 417 11.35 -11.52 -27.03
C MET A 417 12.05 -10.86 -25.84
N GLU A 418 12.92 -11.58 -25.17
CA GLU A 418 13.67 -11.09 -24.02
C GLU A 418 14.61 -9.93 -24.33
N ASP A 419 15.12 -9.81 -25.58
CA ASP A 419 16.04 -8.76 -25.99
C ASP A 419 15.40 -7.37 -25.97
N PHE A 420 14.08 -7.32 -26.03
CA PHE A 420 13.27 -6.11 -26.05
C PHE A 420 12.73 -5.70 -24.67
N VAL A 421 13.10 -6.43 -23.61
CA VAL A 421 12.66 -6.14 -22.25
C VAL A 421 13.80 -5.48 -21.46
N HIS A 422 13.47 -4.40 -20.75
CA HIS A 422 14.43 -3.66 -19.94
C HIS A 422 14.99 -4.52 -18.81
N ASP A 423 16.24 -4.28 -18.46
CA ASP A 423 17.00 -5.06 -17.48
C ASP A 423 16.41 -5.05 -16.07
N TYR A 424 15.61 -4.05 -15.70
CA TYR A 424 14.86 -4.08 -14.43
C TYR A 424 13.94 -5.32 -14.25
N TYR A 425 13.68 -6.06 -15.32
CA TYR A 425 12.91 -7.31 -15.30
C TYR A 425 13.80 -8.55 -15.44
N SER A 426 15.12 -8.40 -15.29
CA SER A 426 16.05 -9.52 -15.40
C SER A 426 16.00 -10.42 -14.17
N VAL A 427 16.32 -11.69 -14.39
CA VAL A 427 16.52 -12.69 -13.34
C VAL A 427 17.67 -12.26 -12.41
N GLU A 428 18.72 -11.68 -12.98
CA GLU A 428 19.89 -11.23 -12.25
C GLU A 428 19.52 -10.12 -11.24
N ARG A 429 18.80 -9.07 -11.67
CA ARG A 429 18.34 -8.03 -10.75
C ARG A 429 17.41 -8.56 -9.68
N PHE A 430 16.52 -9.49 -10.01
CA PHE A 430 15.67 -10.11 -9.01
C PHE A 430 16.48 -10.93 -7.99
N LYS A 431 17.51 -11.66 -8.43
CA LYS A 431 18.46 -12.34 -7.52
C LYS A 431 19.18 -11.34 -6.64
N ASN A 432 19.72 -10.25 -7.21
CA ASN A 432 20.42 -9.21 -6.47
C ASN A 432 19.54 -8.55 -5.40
N ALA A 433 18.25 -8.35 -5.67
CA ALA A 433 17.31 -7.79 -4.70
C ALA A 433 17.19 -8.61 -3.40
N TYR A 434 17.39 -9.95 -3.46
CA TYR A 434 17.14 -10.84 -2.33
C TYR A 434 18.35 -11.72 -1.93
N LYS A 435 19.53 -11.50 -2.52
CA LYS A 435 20.72 -12.35 -2.28
C LYS A 435 21.25 -12.24 -0.85
N ARG A 436 21.13 -11.06 -0.22
CA ARG A 436 21.67 -10.83 1.11
C ARG A 436 20.77 -11.40 2.20
N LEU A 437 21.39 -11.92 3.26
CA LEU A 437 20.67 -12.52 4.36
C LEU A 437 20.17 -11.43 5.33
N ILE A 438 18.96 -11.56 5.79
CA ILE A 438 18.48 -10.87 6.99
C ILE A 438 18.70 -11.83 8.13
N GLU A 439 19.64 -11.50 9.01
CA GLU A 439 20.06 -12.38 10.08
C GLU A 439 18.95 -12.61 11.10
N PRO A 440 18.78 -13.86 11.59
CA PRO A 440 17.87 -14.15 12.68
C PRO A 440 18.40 -13.55 13.99
N LEU A 441 17.48 -13.13 14.85
CA LEU A 441 17.82 -12.67 16.21
C LEU A 441 17.55 -13.79 17.23
N PRO A 442 18.34 -13.86 18.33
CA PRO A 442 18.02 -14.71 19.46
C PRO A 442 16.83 -14.15 20.24
N ASP A 443 16.39 -14.87 21.26
CA ASP A 443 15.38 -14.39 22.19
C ASP A 443 15.81 -13.06 22.82
N LYS A 444 14.84 -12.18 23.06
CA LYS A 444 15.07 -10.83 23.60
C LYS A 444 15.82 -10.77 24.93
N THR A 445 15.80 -11.86 25.71
CA THR A 445 16.56 -11.98 26.95
C THR A 445 18.08 -12.11 26.72
N GLN A 446 18.49 -12.37 25.48
CA GLN A 446 19.89 -12.50 25.08
C GLN A 446 20.40 -11.24 24.36
N TRP A 447 19.55 -10.25 24.11
CA TRP A 447 19.96 -8.99 23.48
C TRP A 447 20.88 -8.21 24.43
N PRO A 448 21.86 -7.46 23.90
CA PRO A 448 22.72 -6.62 24.72
C PRO A 448 21.92 -5.64 25.55
N GLU A 449 22.20 -5.56 26.83
CA GLU A 449 21.58 -4.53 27.67
C GLU A 449 22.29 -3.19 27.45
N VAL A 450 21.54 -2.23 26.92
CA VAL A 450 22.02 -0.86 26.70
C VAL A 450 21.72 -0.03 27.94
N VAL A 451 22.77 0.33 28.65
CA VAL A 451 22.67 1.27 29.77
C VAL A 451 22.63 2.67 29.18
N LEU A 452 21.50 3.35 29.35
CA LEU A 452 21.33 4.74 28.94
C LEU A 452 21.58 5.64 30.15
N ASP A 453 22.20 6.79 29.92
CA ASP A 453 22.40 7.84 30.96
C ASP A 453 21.08 8.51 31.38
N PHE A 454 19.97 8.13 30.74
CA PHE A 454 18.65 8.69 30.92
C PHE A 454 17.56 7.61 30.81
N ALA A 455 16.42 7.86 31.44
CA ALA A 455 15.24 7.05 31.27
C ALA A 455 14.42 7.53 30.05
N VAL A 456 14.02 6.58 29.17
CA VAL A 456 13.12 6.89 28.05
C VAL A 456 11.69 6.64 28.49
N HIS A 457 10.94 7.71 28.60
CA HIS A 457 9.51 7.63 28.90
C HIS A 457 8.67 7.34 27.66
N ALA A 458 7.54 6.68 27.87
CA ALA A 458 6.53 6.50 26.85
C ALA A 458 6.04 7.86 26.32
N PRO A 459 5.66 7.98 25.04
CA PRO A 459 5.15 9.24 24.49
C PRO A 459 4.04 9.85 25.34
N LEU A 460 4.06 11.17 25.48
CA LEU A 460 3.00 11.89 26.18
C LEU A 460 1.66 11.62 25.50
N ALA A 461 0.66 11.24 26.30
CA ALA A 461 -0.68 11.00 25.79
C ALA A 461 -1.24 12.30 25.18
N LYS A 462 -1.42 12.34 23.87
CA LYS A 462 -2.18 13.42 23.23
C LYS A 462 -3.62 13.33 23.70
N ARG A 463 -4.20 14.43 24.18
CA ARG A 463 -5.64 14.48 24.47
C ARG A 463 -6.39 14.05 23.20
N PRO A 464 -7.20 12.96 23.23
CA PRO A 464 -7.91 12.53 22.05
C PRO A 464 -8.89 13.64 21.65
N ALA A 465 -8.79 14.12 20.42
CA ALA A 465 -9.78 15.01 19.84
C ALA A 465 -11.07 14.21 19.60
N GLY A 466 -11.97 14.21 20.57
CA GLY A 466 -13.25 13.52 20.49
C GLY A 466 -13.18 12.00 20.68
N LYS A 467 -14.31 11.32 20.52
CA LYS A 467 -14.41 9.86 20.65
C LYS A 467 -13.61 9.19 19.55
N PRO A 468 -12.63 8.30 19.86
CA PRO A 468 -11.84 7.62 18.83
C PRO A 468 -12.75 6.87 17.86
N ARG A 469 -12.55 7.08 16.57
CA ARG A 469 -13.27 6.30 15.55
C ARG A 469 -12.72 4.88 15.54
N LYS A 470 -13.54 3.91 15.90
CA LYS A 470 -13.18 2.50 15.95
C LYS A 470 -12.98 1.84 14.57
N LEU A 471 -13.44 2.47 13.50
CA LEU A 471 -13.35 1.95 12.15
C LEU A 471 -12.93 3.07 11.18
N ARG A 472 -12.02 2.74 10.28
CA ARG A 472 -11.69 3.60 9.12
C ARG A 472 -12.99 3.84 8.33
N ILE A 473 -13.28 5.09 8.00
CA ILE A 473 -14.33 5.40 7.04
C ILE A 473 -13.82 4.92 5.67
N LYS A 474 -14.46 3.87 5.14
CA LYS A 474 -14.18 3.45 3.77
C LYS A 474 -14.50 4.58 2.81
N GLY A 475 -13.58 4.90 1.91
CA GLY A 475 -13.84 5.84 0.82
C GLY A 475 -14.98 5.33 -0.05
N CYS A 476 -15.65 6.23 -0.77
CA CYS A 476 -16.73 5.87 -1.71
C CYS A 476 -16.31 4.84 -2.78
N LEU A 477 -15.00 4.68 -3.01
CA LEU A 477 -14.41 3.70 -3.93
C LEU A 477 -14.04 2.37 -3.26
N GLU A 478 -14.10 2.28 -1.94
CA GLU A 478 -13.78 1.07 -1.16
C GLU A 478 -15.02 0.26 -0.77
N GLY A 479 -16.21 0.75 -1.09
CA GLY A 479 -17.50 0.18 -0.73
C GLY A 479 -18.13 -0.65 -1.84
N GLY A 480 -17.55 -1.78 -2.19
CA GLY A 480 -18.15 -2.79 -3.07
C GLY A 480 -18.27 -4.13 -2.35
N SER A 481 -19.35 -4.34 -1.60
CA SER A 481 -19.77 -5.69 -1.22
C SER A 481 -20.55 -6.32 -2.40
N GLY A 482 -19.81 -6.90 -3.30
CA GLY A 482 -20.31 -7.75 -4.37
C GLY A 482 -19.08 -8.42 -4.96
N GLY A 483 -18.88 -9.70 -4.62
CA GLY A 483 -17.64 -10.42 -4.91
C GLY A 483 -17.32 -10.50 -6.39
N MET A 484 -16.55 -9.57 -6.88
CA MET A 484 -15.74 -9.79 -8.06
C MET A 484 -14.45 -10.49 -7.64
N SER A 485 -14.15 -11.62 -8.25
CA SER A 485 -12.91 -12.34 -7.99
C SER A 485 -11.71 -11.46 -8.37
N LYS A 486 -10.53 -11.71 -7.76
CA LYS A 486 -9.29 -11.01 -8.15
C LYS A 486 -8.96 -11.13 -9.65
N LYS A 487 -9.52 -12.13 -10.31
CA LYS A 487 -9.41 -12.38 -11.74
C LYS A 487 -10.31 -11.40 -12.52
N ASP A 488 -11.55 -11.21 -12.08
CA ASP A 488 -12.51 -10.32 -12.74
C ASP A 488 -12.11 -8.84 -12.61
N ALA A 489 -11.51 -8.44 -11.47
CA ALA A 489 -11.00 -7.07 -11.28
C ALA A 489 -9.77 -6.78 -12.17
N LYS A 490 -8.94 -7.80 -12.45
CA LYS A 490 -7.78 -7.69 -13.33
C LYS A 490 -8.19 -7.68 -14.80
N ASP A 491 -9.20 -8.47 -15.14
CA ASP A 491 -9.77 -8.53 -16.48
C ASP A 491 -10.59 -7.27 -16.79
N ALA A 492 -11.32 -6.72 -15.81
CA ALA A 492 -12.01 -5.43 -15.93
C ALA A 492 -11.03 -4.24 -16.07
N ALA A 493 -9.88 -4.25 -15.38
CA ALA A 493 -8.86 -3.23 -15.56
C ALA A 493 -8.20 -3.30 -16.94
N ASN A 494 -7.93 -4.51 -17.46
CA ASN A 494 -7.39 -4.71 -18.80
C ASN A 494 -8.44 -4.40 -19.89
N GLN A 495 -9.72 -4.62 -19.61
CA GLN A 495 -10.81 -4.29 -20.54
C GLN A 495 -11.08 -2.77 -20.56
N ALA A 496 -11.01 -2.09 -19.41
CA ALA A 496 -11.14 -0.64 -19.34
C ALA A 496 -10.01 0.10 -20.08
N ASP A 497 -8.77 -0.45 -20.08
CA ASP A 497 -7.68 0.08 -20.89
C ASP A 497 -7.94 -0.09 -22.41
N LYS A 498 -8.57 -1.20 -22.81
CA LYS A 498 -8.98 -1.43 -24.21
C LYS A 498 -10.18 -0.56 -24.60
N ASP A 499 -11.17 -0.43 -23.72
CA ASP A 499 -12.38 0.35 -23.97
C ASP A 499 -12.08 1.86 -24.00
N ALA A 500 -11.10 2.34 -23.20
CA ALA A 500 -10.64 3.73 -23.26
C ALA A 500 -9.93 4.08 -24.59
N GLU A 501 -9.18 3.12 -25.18
CA GLU A 501 -8.59 3.28 -26.51
C GLU A 501 -9.66 3.20 -27.62
N ILE A 502 -10.69 2.37 -27.45
CA ILE A 502 -11.80 2.19 -28.40
C ILE A 502 -12.76 3.38 -28.35
N GLU A 503 -13.09 3.92 -27.16
CA GLU A 503 -13.96 5.10 -27.04
C GLU A 503 -13.28 6.40 -27.52
N ALA A 504 -11.96 6.49 -27.39
CA ALA A 504 -11.20 7.59 -28.01
C ALA A 504 -11.33 7.59 -29.55
N ALA A 505 -11.60 6.43 -30.13
CA ALA A 505 -11.78 6.24 -31.58
C ALA A 505 -13.25 6.36 -32.05
N LYS A 506 -14.22 6.06 -31.18
CA LYS A 506 -15.66 6.10 -31.48
C LYS A 506 -16.33 7.21 -30.68
N GLY A 507 -16.40 8.41 -31.24
CA GLY A 507 -17.27 9.45 -30.72
C GLY A 507 -18.72 8.94 -30.62
N LYS A 508 -19.27 8.96 -29.39
CA LYS A 508 -20.67 8.67 -28.99
C LYS A 508 -21.00 7.20 -28.64
N ARG A 509 -21.05 6.95 -27.34
CA ARG A 509 -22.17 6.23 -26.71
C ARG A 509 -22.33 6.74 -25.28
N GLN A 510 -23.44 7.40 -24.98
CA GLN A 510 -23.88 7.75 -23.62
C GLN A 510 -24.15 6.45 -22.85
N LEU A 511 -23.38 6.21 -21.78
CA LEU A 511 -23.75 5.24 -20.75
C LEU A 511 -24.85 5.88 -19.89
N ILE A 512 -26.07 5.42 -20.06
CA ILE A 512 -27.21 5.73 -19.20
C ILE A 512 -26.95 5.01 -17.87
N ALA A 513 -26.52 5.76 -16.87
CA ALA A 513 -26.52 5.27 -15.49
C ALA A 513 -27.96 4.99 -15.08
N GLY A 514 -28.29 3.73 -14.81
CA GLY A 514 -29.61 3.32 -14.40
C GLY A 514 -30.06 4.09 -13.16
N LYS A 515 -31.10 4.90 -13.28
CA LYS A 515 -31.66 5.69 -12.17
C LYS A 515 -32.23 4.73 -11.12
N ARG A 516 -31.65 4.73 -9.90
CA ARG A 516 -32.20 3.95 -8.78
C ARG A 516 -33.62 4.39 -8.46
N LYS A 517 -34.52 3.42 -8.36
CA LYS A 517 -35.92 3.63 -7.94
C LYS A 517 -35.96 3.75 -6.41
N CYS A 518 -36.54 4.82 -5.90
CA CYS A 518 -36.74 5.01 -4.46
C CYS A 518 -37.75 4.01 -3.93
N LYS A 519 -37.35 3.20 -2.93
CA LYS A 519 -38.23 2.19 -2.33
C LYS A 519 -39.42 2.78 -1.55
N ARG A 520 -39.41 4.07 -1.27
CA ARG A 520 -40.42 4.76 -0.46
C ARG A 520 -41.48 5.46 -1.30
N CYS A 521 -41.10 6.23 -2.30
CA CYS A 521 -42.02 6.97 -3.19
C CYS A 521 -42.12 6.40 -4.61
N GLY A 522 -41.30 5.42 -4.99
CA GLY A 522 -41.30 4.79 -6.31
C GLY A 522 -40.66 5.60 -7.42
N GLU A 523 -40.23 6.84 -7.19
CA GLU A 523 -39.60 7.69 -8.21
C GLU A 523 -38.12 7.32 -8.44
N LEU A 524 -37.64 7.62 -9.66
CA LEU A 524 -36.25 7.37 -10.07
C LEU A 524 -35.34 8.56 -9.74
N GLY A 525 -34.10 8.29 -9.35
CA GLY A 525 -33.06 9.32 -9.20
C GLY A 525 -32.68 9.72 -7.78
N HIS A 526 -33.28 9.10 -6.76
CA HIS A 526 -32.88 9.29 -5.35
C HIS A 526 -33.10 8.03 -4.51
N GLY A 527 -32.47 7.96 -3.33
CA GLY A 527 -32.67 6.90 -2.34
C GLY A 527 -33.77 7.27 -1.32
N GLU A 528 -34.23 6.30 -0.54
CA GLU A 528 -35.34 6.46 0.43
C GLU A 528 -35.06 7.45 1.57
N THR A 529 -33.78 7.70 1.90
CA THR A 529 -33.33 8.66 2.93
C THR A 529 -32.94 10.03 2.36
N SER A 530 -33.08 10.21 1.04
CA SER A 530 -32.72 11.45 0.37
C SER A 530 -33.72 12.58 0.67
N TYR A 531 -33.22 13.79 0.87
CA TYR A 531 -34.06 15.00 0.98
C TYR A 531 -34.93 15.25 -0.24
N LYS A 532 -34.60 14.65 -1.39
CA LYS A 532 -35.41 14.72 -2.64
C LYS A 532 -36.60 13.78 -2.62
N CYS A 533 -36.74 12.89 -1.61
CA CYS A 533 -37.90 12.02 -1.52
C CYS A 533 -39.09 12.76 -0.90
N LYS A 534 -40.17 12.89 -1.64
CA LYS A 534 -41.43 13.55 -1.21
C LYS A 534 -42.03 12.94 0.08
N LEU A 535 -41.69 11.70 0.37
CA LEU A 535 -42.13 10.99 1.59
C LEU A 535 -41.09 10.96 2.69
N ASN A 536 -40.03 11.75 2.57
CA ASN A 536 -39.03 11.87 3.62
C ASN A 536 -39.60 12.71 4.77
N GLY A 537 -39.66 12.13 5.97
CA GLY A 537 -40.30 12.75 7.13
C GLY A 537 -41.68 12.18 7.50
N THR A 538 -42.31 11.38 6.65
CA THR A 538 -43.55 10.69 6.98
C THR A 538 -43.25 9.33 7.66
N LYS A 539 -43.71 9.13 8.90
CA LYS A 539 -43.68 7.81 9.54
C LYS A 539 -44.59 6.85 8.76
N LYS A 540 -44.10 5.66 8.42
CA LYS A 540 -44.99 4.55 8.03
C LYS A 540 -45.93 4.27 9.21
N ARG A 541 -47.23 4.39 8.97
CA ARG A 541 -48.23 3.75 9.80
C ARG A 541 -48.24 2.25 9.57
#